data_d9489fc7156bc030423f179fb6122d3a
#
_entry.id   d9489fc7156bc030423f179fb6122d3a
#
_cell.length_a   1.000
_cell.length_b   1.000
_cell.length_c   1.000
_cell.angle_alpha   90.00
_cell.angle_beta   90.00
_cell.angle_gamma   90.00
#
_symmetry.space_group_name_H-M   'P 1'
#
loop_
_entity.id
_entity.type
_entity.pdbx_description
1 polymer ?
#
loop_
_entity_poly.entity_id
_entity_poly.type
_entity_poly.pdbx_seq_one_letter_code
_entity_poly.pdbx_strand_id
1 'polypeptide(L)'
;MAETLFIVADVWLIFVGFVYGWKFIRNHHNYFLGIESLVVGTSATNFLLWSMLSGDPTNPMYTIAYFLDAFSRSFGFTLVLILGLMMVSHRYRPALWHEIGAFALAATGGAYLVTLHQGGKYDVGPATFFLVMNLIASVFLFYFAGRVWRAGARSWSVAVTLITLVAMVIAITYDFFPWPFDDAYRSYFYTAALATWGTQGFIYFKGYKALYDHNARVDAAAAANKQEVPS
;
A
#
# COMPACT_ATOMS: atom_id res chain seq x y z
N MET A 1 -12.74 8.27 -23.19
CA MET A 1 -13.14 8.57 -21.79
C MET A 1 -12.50 7.60 -20.79
N ALA A 2 -12.58 6.27 -21.00
CA ALA A 2 -11.91 5.29 -20.12
C ALA A 2 -10.41 5.51 -20.01
N GLU A 3 -9.71 5.68 -21.14
CA GLU A 3 -8.25 5.96 -21.16
C GLU A 3 -7.87 7.21 -20.37
N THR A 4 -8.63 8.29 -20.48
CA THR A 4 -8.35 9.53 -19.74
C THR A 4 -8.51 9.31 -18.24
N LEU A 5 -9.54 8.58 -17.80
CA LEU A 5 -9.76 8.26 -16.41
C LEU A 5 -8.66 7.33 -15.87
N PHE A 6 -8.22 6.37 -16.67
CA PHE A 6 -7.10 5.49 -16.35
C PHE A 6 -5.82 6.30 -16.11
N ILE A 7 -5.44 7.19 -17.04
CA ILE A 7 -4.26 8.03 -16.90
C ILE A 7 -4.35 8.91 -15.64
N VAL A 8 -5.49 9.53 -15.39
CA VAL A 8 -5.69 10.36 -14.18
C VAL A 8 -5.55 9.55 -12.90
N ALA A 9 -6.12 8.35 -12.85
CA ALA A 9 -6.01 7.46 -11.70
C ALA A 9 -4.57 7.00 -11.46
N ASP A 10 -3.85 6.68 -12.53
CA ASP A 10 -2.45 6.25 -12.43
C ASP A 10 -1.53 7.39 -12.01
N VAL A 11 -1.67 8.59 -12.61
CA VAL A 11 -0.94 9.80 -12.19
C VAL A 11 -1.23 10.14 -10.72
N TRP A 12 -2.46 9.94 -10.25
CA TRP A 12 -2.80 10.08 -8.83
C TRP A 12 -2.01 9.12 -7.95
N LEU A 13 -1.95 7.84 -8.33
CA LEU A 13 -1.18 6.83 -7.59
C LEU A 13 0.32 7.15 -7.60
N ILE A 14 0.87 7.54 -8.75
CA ILE A 14 2.27 7.98 -8.90
C ILE A 14 2.57 9.16 -7.95
N PHE A 15 1.74 10.20 -7.98
CA PHE A 15 1.89 11.37 -7.11
C PHE A 15 1.88 10.97 -5.63
N VAL A 16 0.90 10.17 -5.22
CA VAL A 16 0.78 9.71 -3.83
C VAL A 16 1.98 8.87 -3.43
N GLY A 17 2.39 7.93 -4.27
CA GLY A 17 3.54 7.06 -4.02
C GLY A 17 4.82 7.87 -3.74
N PHE A 18 5.18 8.78 -4.62
CA PHE A 18 6.40 9.56 -4.45
C PHE A 18 6.29 10.63 -3.35
N VAL A 19 5.23 11.42 -3.33
CA VAL A 19 5.11 12.53 -2.37
C VAL A 19 4.96 12.05 -0.94
N TYR A 20 4.10 11.06 -0.70
CA TYR A 20 3.88 10.57 0.66
C TYR A 20 4.94 9.55 1.07
N GLY A 21 5.51 8.79 0.14
CA GLY A 21 6.70 7.98 0.38
C GLY A 21 7.86 8.83 0.90
N TRP A 22 8.16 9.93 0.22
CA TRP A 22 9.18 10.87 0.69
C TRP A 22 8.86 11.49 2.06
N LYS A 23 7.58 11.84 2.31
CA LYS A 23 7.15 12.36 3.63
C LYS A 23 7.28 11.35 4.75
N PHE A 24 7.02 10.07 4.50
CA PHE A 24 7.24 9.01 5.48
C PHE A 24 8.72 8.90 5.88
N ILE A 25 9.62 8.94 4.90
CA ILE A 25 11.06 8.88 5.16
C ILE A 25 11.52 10.14 5.91
N ARG A 26 11.24 11.32 5.35
CA ARG A 26 11.82 12.57 5.84
C ARG A 26 11.23 13.04 7.17
N ASN A 27 9.91 12.93 7.34
CA ASN A 27 9.21 13.54 8.46
C ASN A 27 8.96 12.55 9.61
N HIS A 28 8.94 11.25 9.31
CA HIS A 28 8.56 10.23 10.28
C HIS A 28 9.64 9.15 10.47
N HIS A 29 10.73 9.19 9.70
CA HIS A 29 11.79 8.18 9.69
C HIS A 29 11.23 6.75 9.57
N ASN A 30 10.14 6.61 8.80
CA ASN A 30 9.47 5.35 8.55
C ASN A 30 9.89 4.83 7.18
N TYR A 31 10.97 4.03 7.16
CA TYR A 31 11.51 3.49 5.93
C TYR A 31 10.64 2.40 5.35
N PHE A 32 9.87 1.64 6.17
CA PHE A 32 8.91 0.66 5.66
C PHE A 32 7.87 1.31 4.75
N LEU A 33 7.13 2.27 5.28
CA LEU A 33 6.06 2.95 4.51
C LEU A 33 6.64 3.83 3.40
N GLY A 34 7.80 4.43 3.64
CA GLY A 34 8.44 5.30 2.68
C GLY A 34 8.92 4.57 1.44
N ILE A 35 9.71 3.51 1.61
CA ILE A 35 10.26 2.74 0.50
C ILE A 35 9.14 2.00 -0.24
N GLU A 36 8.21 1.36 0.48
CA GLU A 36 7.07 0.70 -0.16
C GLU A 36 6.24 1.67 -1.01
N SER A 37 5.96 2.87 -0.50
CA SER A 37 5.26 3.89 -1.28
C SER A 37 6.03 4.33 -2.53
N LEU A 38 7.37 4.44 -2.44
CA LEU A 38 8.23 4.75 -3.60
C LEU A 38 8.22 3.60 -4.61
N VAL A 39 8.22 2.34 -4.16
CA VAL A 39 8.09 1.16 -5.03
C VAL A 39 6.76 1.18 -5.75
N VAL A 40 5.65 1.46 -5.05
CA VAL A 40 4.31 1.60 -5.66
C VAL A 40 4.29 2.73 -6.69
N GLY A 41 4.85 3.90 -6.39
CA GLY A 41 4.96 5.00 -7.35
C GLY A 41 5.78 4.64 -8.58
N THR A 42 6.88 3.89 -8.40
CA THR A 42 7.72 3.39 -9.50
C THR A 42 6.97 2.34 -10.33
N SER A 43 6.23 1.43 -9.68
CA SER A 43 5.40 0.42 -10.33
C SER A 43 4.33 1.07 -11.22
N ALA A 44 3.60 2.04 -10.68
CA ALA A 44 2.60 2.79 -11.42
C ALA A 44 3.22 3.53 -12.61
N THR A 45 4.35 4.22 -12.41
CA THR A 45 5.07 4.89 -13.51
C THR A 45 5.46 3.91 -14.62
N ASN A 46 6.02 2.75 -14.26
CA ASN A 46 6.40 1.73 -15.24
C ASN A 46 5.19 1.16 -15.97
N PHE A 47 4.07 0.94 -15.25
CA PHE A 47 2.83 0.43 -15.83
C PHE A 47 2.21 1.44 -16.82
N LEU A 48 2.17 2.72 -16.46
CA LEU A 48 1.70 3.79 -17.35
C LEU A 48 2.54 3.87 -18.62
N LEU A 49 3.87 3.90 -18.47
CA LEU A 49 4.78 3.96 -19.61
C LEU A 49 4.66 2.73 -20.50
N TRP A 50 4.57 1.54 -19.94
CA TRP A 50 4.35 0.31 -20.71
C TRP A 50 3.03 0.36 -21.48
N SER A 51 1.95 0.76 -20.84
CA SER A 51 0.62 0.83 -21.48
C SER A 51 0.57 1.85 -22.62
N MET A 52 1.29 2.98 -22.48
CA MET A 52 1.32 4.05 -23.50
C MET A 52 2.29 3.77 -24.67
N LEU A 53 3.42 3.11 -24.39
CA LEU A 53 4.49 2.94 -25.37
C LEU A 53 4.41 1.64 -26.16
N SER A 54 3.91 0.59 -25.56
CA SER A 54 3.97 -0.74 -26.15
C SER A 54 2.67 -1.53 -25.99
N GLY A 55 2.19 -1.72 -24.75
CA GLY A 55 1.13 -2.67 -24.43
C GLY A 55 1.50 -4.15 -24.73
N ASP A 56 2.72 -4.41 -25.19
CA ASP A 56 3.19 -5.74 -25.59
C ASP A 56 3.71 -6.52 -24.36
N PRO A 57 3.12 -7.71 -24.05
CA PRO A 57 3.59 -8.54 -22.94
C PRO A 57 5.02 -9.09 -23.11
N THR A 58 5.59 -9.06 -24.32
CA THR A 58 6.98 -9.46 -24.55
C THR A 58 8.01 -8.40 -24.20
N ASN A 59 7.55 -7.17 -23.96
CA ASN A 59 8.41 -6.07 -23.56
C ASN A 59 8.92 -6.27 -22.11
N PRO A 60 10.22 -6.05 -21.83
CA PRO A 60 10.76 -6.15 -20.47
C PRO A 60 10.04 -5.32 -19.41
N MET A 61 9.43 -4.19 -19.80
CA MET A 61 8.63 -3.35 -18.90
C MET A 61 7.43 -4.11 -18.33
N TYR A 62 6.85 -5.05 -19.07
CA TYR A 62 5.79 -5.92 -18.57
C TYR A 62 6.28 -6.82 -17.43
N THR A 63 7.45 -7.45 -17.59
CA THR A 63 8.05 -8.27 -16.55
C THR A 63 8.37 -7.46 -15.29
N ILE A 64 8.87 -6.23 -15.46
CA ILE A 64 9.12 -5.31 -14.36
C ILE A 64 7.82 -4.93 -13.66
N ALA A 65 6.77 -4.58 -14.41
CA ALA A 65 5.46 -4.25 -13.85
C ALA A 65 4.90 -5.42 -13.04
N TYR A 66 4.97 -6.64 -13.59
CA TYR A 66 4.51 -7.85 -12.91
C TYR A 66 5.31 -8.15 -11.64
N PHE A 67 6.65 -7.99 -11.69
CA PHE A 67 7.50 -8.15 -10.51
C PHE A 67 7.13 -7.16 -9.40
N LEU A 68 6.97 -5.88 -9.73
CA LEU A 68 6.64 -4.84 -8.76
C LEU A 68 5.23 -5.03 -8.17
N ASP A 69 4.27 -5.48 -9.00
CA ASP A 69 2.94 -5.88 -8.54
C ASP A 69 3.01 -7.08 -7.58
N ALA A 70 3.73 -8.13 -7.96
CA ALA A 70 3.93 -9.32 -7.12
C ALA A 70 4.67 -8.99 -5.82
N PHE A 71 5.68 -8.11 -5.86
CA PHE A 71 6.37 -7.60 -4.68
C PHE A 71 5.40 -6.94 -3.70
N SER A 72 4.61 -5.96 -4.18
CA SER A 72 3.69 -5.22 -3.32
C SER A 72 2.53 -6.08 -2.84
N ARG A 73 1.91 -6.89 -3.69
CA ARG A 73 0.76 -7.73 -3.33
C ARG A 73 1.12 -8.92 -2.43
N SER A 74 2.37 -9.40 -2.45
CA SER A 74 2.81 -10.49 -1.58
C SER A 74 3.14 -10.01 -0.17
N PHE A 75 4.30 -9.42 0.03
CA PHE A 75 4.81 -9.02 1.32
C PHE A 75 4.95 -7.50 1.49
N GLY A 76 4.99 -6.71 0.40
CA GLY A 76 5.09 -5.26 0.47
C GLY A 76 3.88 -4.66 1.16
N PHE A 77 2.70 -4.86 0.63
CA PHE A 77 1.47 -4.34 1.21
C PHE A 77 1.06 -5.06 2.51
N THR A 78 1.45 -6.31 2.71
CA THR A 78 1.11 -7.04 3.93
C THR A 78 2.14 -6.84 5.02
N LEU A 79 3.31 -7.44 4.87
CA LEU A 79 4.33 -7.41 5.91
C LEU A 79 4.93 -6.00 6.09
N VAL A 80 5.39 -5.37 5.00
CA VAL A 80 6.07 -4.08 5.06
C VAL A 80 5.12 -2.96 5.51
N LEU A 81 3.89 -2.91 4.96
CA LEU A 81 2.88 -1.95 5.38
C LEU A 81 2.50 -2.14 6.85
N ILE A 82 2.23 -3.38 7.28
CA ILE A 82 1.86 -3.66 8.67
C ILE A 82 2.98 -3.24 9.62
N LEU A 83 4.23 -3.63 9.37
CA LEU A 83 5.39 -3.24 10.19
C LEU A 83 5.54 -1.72 10.24
N GLY A 84 5.38 -1.05 9.12
CA GLY A 84 5.44 0.40 9.06
C GLY A 84 4.32 1.09 9.85
N LEU A 85 3.09 0.59 9.81
CA LEU A 85 1.98 1.11 10.62
C LEU A 85 2.13 0.74 12.11
N MET A 86 2.81 -0.36 12.45
CA MET A 86 3.11 -0.72 13.84
C MET A 86 4.05 0.30 14.51
N MET A 87 4.90 1.00 13.76
CA MET A 87 5.76 2.05 14.32
C MET A 87 4.94 3.13 15.05
N VAL A 88 3.77 3.48 14.54
CA VAL A 88 2.91 4.49 15.18
C VAL A 88 1.83 3.87 16.08
N SER A 89 1.27 2.72 15.70
CA SER A 89 0.16 2.10 16.44
C SER A 89 0.61 1.33 17.68
N HIS A 90 1.81 0.75 17.67
CA HIS A 90 2.41 0.00 18.78
C HIS A 90 3.69 0.64 19.31
N ARG A 91 4.10 1.80 18.77
CA ARG A 91 5.40 2.43 19.08
C ARG A 91 6.59 1.50 18.81
N TYR A 92 6.42 0.60 17.83
CA TYR A 92 7.45 -0.34 17.42
C TYR A 92 8.64 0.41 16.80
N ARG A 93 9.85 0.06 17.24
CA ARG A 93 11.11 0.58 16.71
C ARG A 93 11.89 -0.58 16.10
N PRO A 94 11.84 -0.76 14.79
CA PRO A 94 12.57 -1.85 14.14
C PRO A 94 14.07 -1.62 14.24
N ALA A 95 14.82 -2.70 14.38
CA ALA A 95 16.24 -2.67 14.08
C ALA A 95 16.43 -2.76 12.55
N LEU A 96 17.50 -2.20 12.02
CA LEU A 96 17.79 -2.13 10.58
C LEU A 96 17.66 -3.50 9.88
N TRP A 97 18.06 -4.58 10.53
CA TRP A 97 17.97 -5.92 9.96
C TRP A 97 16.53 -6.42 9.76
N HIS A 98 15.54 -5.93 10.54
CA HIS A 98 14.12 -6.22 10.30
C HIS A 98 13.63 -5.52 9.02
N GLU A 99 14.10 -4.28 8.79
CA GLU A 99 13.76 -3.55 7.58
C GLU A 99 14.35 -4.25 6.35
N ILE A 100 15.65 -4.55 6.39
CA ILE A 100 16.33 -5.27 5.30
C ILE A 100 15.67 -6.64 5.07
N GLY A 101 15.40 -7.40 6.13
CA GLY A 101 14.79 -8.73 6.03
C GLY A 101 13.39 -8.71 5.41
N ALA A 102 12.55 -7.73 5.79
CA ALA A 102 11.21 -7.60 5.24
C ALA A 102 11.22 -7.26 3.74
N PHE A 103 12.09 -6.32 3.32
CA PHE A 103 12.23 -5.98 1.90
C PHE A 103 12.90 -7.12 1.10
N ALA A 104 13.88 -7.81 1.66
CA ALA A 104 14.48 -8.98 1.02
C ALA A 104 13.44 -10.09 0.82
N LEU A 105 12.58 -10.34 1.81
CA LEU A 105 11.50 -11.31 1.69
C LEU A 105 10.47 -10.88 0.62
N ALA A 106 10.10 -9.60 0.57
CA ALA A 106 9.20 -9.08 -0.46
C ALA A 106 9.81 -9.21 -1.86
N ALA A 107 11.10 -8.89 -2.02
CA ALA A 107 11.79 -9.00 -3.30
C ALA A 107 11.95 -10.47 -3.76
N THR A 108 12.34 -11.37 -2.87
CA THR A 108 12.49 -12.79 -3.21
C THR A 108 11.14 -13.46 -3.45
N GLY A 109 10.11 -13.12 -2.66
CA GLY A 109 8.74 -13.59 -2.87
C GLY A 109 8.16 -13.10 -4.20
N GLY A 110 8.32 -11.81 -4.52
CA GLY A 110 7.93 -11.25 -5.82
C GLY A 110 8.64 -11.93 -6.99
N ALA A 111 9.97 -12.09 -6.90
CA ALA A 111 10.75 -12.78 -7.93
C ALA A 111 10.30 -14.25 -8.13
N TYR A 112 10.03 -14.97 -7.06
CA TYR A 112 9.50 -16.34 -7.14
C TYR A 112 8.13 -16.36 -7.82
N LEU A 113 7.22 -15.48 -7.45
CA LEU A 113 5.88 -15.41 -8.03
C LEU A 113 5.90 -15.07 -9.53
N VAL A 114 6.88 -14.26 -9.98
CA VAL A 114 7.10 -14.02 -11.41
C VAL A 114 7.42 -15.32 -12.16
N THR A 115 8.20 -16.24 -11.57
CA THR A 115 8.52 -17.51 -12.21
C THR A 115 7.31 -18.44 -12.38
N LEU A 116 6.27 -18.25 -11.58
CA LEU A 116 5.02 -19.00 -11.67
C LEU A 116 4.06 -18.43 -12.71
N HIS A 117 4.32 -17.19 -13.18
CA HIS A 117 3.44 -16.53 -14.14
C HIS A 117 3.58 -17.15 -15.55
N GLN A 118 2.54 -17.83 -16.00
CA GLN A 118 2.51 -18.51 -17.29
C GLN A 118 1.74 -17.70 -18.35
N GLY A 119 2.19 -16.50 -18.67
CA GLY A 119 1.73 -15.73 -19.82
C GLY A 119 0.21 -15.60 -19.98
N GLY A 120 -0.46 -15.01 -18.98
CA GLY A 120 -1.90 -14.71 -19.05
C GLY A 120 -2.84 -15.87 -18.67
N LYS A 121 -2.32 -17.03 -18.27
CA LYS A 121 -3.15 -18.09 -17.68
C LYS A 121 -3.44 -17.76 -16.22
N TYR A 122 -4.72 -17.87 -15.85
CA TYR A 122 -5.15 -17.79 -14.48
C TYR A 122 -4.54 -18.92 -13.65
N ASP A 123 -3.75 -18.57 -12.66
CA ASP A 123 -3.18 -19.54 -11.71
C ASP A 123 -3.82 -19.33 -10.33
N VAL A 124 -4.61 -20.32 -9.91
CA VAL A 124 -5.36 -20.31 -8.64
C VAL A 124 -4.42 -20.17 -7.44
N GLY A 125 -3.21 -20.74 -7.50
CA GLY A 125 -2.24 -20.72 -6.40
C GLY A 125 -1.81 -19.30 -6.03
N PRO A 126 -1.11 -18.58 -6.91
CA PRO A 126 -0.74 -17.18 -6.71
C PRO A 126 -1.93 -16.26 -6.41
N ALA A 127 -3.05 -16.40 -7.14
CA ALA A 127 -4.26 -15.62 -6.92
C ALA A 127 -4.79 -15.77 -5.50
N THR A 128 -4.91 -17.01 -5.01
CA THR A 128 -5.34 -17.30 -3.64
C THR A 128 -4.35 -16.75 -2.62
N PHE A 129 -3.05 -16.89 -2.87
CA PHE A 129 -2.03 -16.34 -2.00
C PHE A 129 -2.17 -14.81 -1.86
N PHE A 130 -2.27 -14.07 -2.96
CA PHE A 130 -2.46 -12.63 -2.94
C PHE A 130 -3.73 -12.22 -2.20
N LEU A 131 -4.84 -12.93 -2.42
CA LEU A 131 -6.09 -12.66 -1.73
C LEU A 131 -5.96 -12.85 -0.21
N VAL A 132 -5.39 -13.98 0.22
CA VAL A 132 -5.19 -14.28 1.65
C VAL A 132 -4.31 -13.23 2.31
N MET A 133 -3.20 -12.86 1.66
CA MET A 133 -2.30 -11.83 2.16
C MET A 133 -3.01 -10.48 2.30
N ASN A 134 -3.82 -10.10 1.32
CA ASN A 134 -4.59 -8.86 1.37
C ASN A 134 -5.64 -8.86 2.49
N LEU A 135 -6.32 -9.98 2.71
CA LEU A 135 -7.28 -10.13 3.82
C LEU A 135 -6.60 -10.01 5.18
N ILE A 136 -5.42 -10.62 5.37
CA ILE A 136 -4.62 -10.47 6.59
C ILE A 136 -4.27 -8.98 6.82
N ALA A 137 -3.78 -8.30 5.78
CA ALA A 137 -3.49 -6.87 5.87
C ALA A 137 -4.74 -6.06 6.23
N SER A 138 -5.89 -6.37 5.64
CA SER A 138 -7.15 -5.67 5.89
C SER A 138 -7.60 -5.79 7.34
N VAL A 139 -7.44 -6.95 7.97
CA VAL A 139 -7.72 -7.14 9.42
C VAL A 139 -6.88 -6.17 10.25
N PHE A 140 -5.58 -6.08 9.97
CA PHE A 140 -4.71 -5.14 10.66
C PHE A 140 -5.09 -3.66 10.37
N LEU A 141 -5.52 -3.35 9.16
CA LEU A 141 -5.94 -2.00 8.79
C LEU A 141 -7.21 -1.54 9.53
N PHE A 142 -8.15 -2.44 9.78
CA PHE A 142 -9.30 -2.15 10.66
C PHE A 142 -8.87 -1.93 12.12
N TYR A 143 -7.91 -2.71 12.62
CA TYR A 143 -7.31 -2.44 13.92
C TYR A 143 -6.63 -1.07 13.93
N PHE A 144 -5.86 -0.71 12.91
CA PHE A 144 -5.24 0.60 12.77
C PHE A 144 -6.30 1.73 12.76
N ALA A 145 -7.40 1.57 12.02
CA ALA A 145 -8.53 2.51 12.04
C ALA A 145 -9.06 2.71 13.47
N GLY A 146 -9.22 1.63 14.23
CA GLY A 146 -9.61 1.70 15.65
C GLY A 146 -8.62 2.48 16.53
N ARG A 147 -7.30 2.39 16.24
CA ARG A 147 -6.29 3.19 16.93
C ARG A 147 -6.40 4.68 16.58
N VAL A 148 -6.62 5.01 15.31
CA VAL A 148 -6.85 6.39 14.83
C VAL A 148 -8.12 6.97 15.47
N TRP A 149 -9.19 6.16 15.62
CA TRP A 149 -10.42 6.58 16.32
C TRP A 149 -10.17 6.95 17.77
N ARG A 150 -9.46 6.09 18.51
CA ARG A 150 -9.12 6.32 19.93
C ARG A 150 -8.20 7.54 20.14
N ALA A 151 -7.40 7.88 19.14
CA ALA A 151 -6.61 9.12 19.13
C ALA A 151 -7.43 10.40 18.88
N GLY A 152 -8.76 10.27 18.69
CA GLY A 152 -9.67 11.39 18.46
C GLY A 152 -9.82 11.82 17.00
N ALA A 153 -9.09 11.21 16.07
CA ALA A 153 -9.14 11.55 14.65
C ALA A 153 -10.25 10.77 13.90
N ARG A 154 -11.50 10.93 14.34
CA ARG A 154 -12.65 10.11 13.91
C ARG A 154 -12.89 10.14 12.41
N SER A 155 -12.78 11.30 11.76
CA SER A 155 -12.97 11.43 10.30
C SER A 155 -11.94 10.60 9.52
N TRP A 156 -10.68 10.62 9.93
CA TRP A 156 -9.63 9.81 9.31
C TRP A 156 -9.81 8.32 9.59
N SER A 157 -10.28 7.96 10.78
CA SER A 157 -10.61 6.56 11.10
C SER A 157 -11.71 6.01 10.18
N VAL A 158 -12.79 6.77 9.98
CA VAL A 158 -13.87 6.39 9.06
C VAL A 158 -13.33 6.29 7.63
N ALA A 159 -12.52 7.26 7.20
CA ALA A 159 -11.90 7.21 5.87
C ALA A 159 -11.01 5.97 5.68
N VAL A 160 -10.17 5.62 6.67
CA VAL A 160 -9.34 4.39 6.66
C VAL A 160 -10.23 3.15 6.54
N THR A 161 -11.31 3.07 7.30
CA THR A 161 -12.25 1.94 7.26
C THR A 161 -12.88 1.80 5.87
N LEU A 162 -13.42 2.89 5.33
CA LEU A 162 -14.13 2.87 4.06
C LEU A 162 -13.18 2.52 2.89
N ILE A 163 -12.00 3.14 2.83
CA ILE A 163 -11.05 2.84 1.76
C ILE A 163 -10.51 1.42 1.85
N THR A 164 -10.35 0.87 3.07
CA THR A 164 -9.96 -0.53 3.26
C THR A 164 -11.04 -1.47 2.75
N LEU A 165 -12.32 -1.19 2.99
CA LEU A 165 -13.43 -1.98 2.45
C LEU A 165 -13.45 -1.96 0.91
N VAL A 166 -13.27 -0.78 0.30
CA VAL A 166 -13.19 -0.67 -1.16
C VAL A 166 -11.99 -1.45 -1.69
N ALA A 167 -10.82 -1.32 -1.06
CA ALA A 167 -9.62 -2.07 -1.46
C ALA A 167 -9.78 -3.59 -1.33
N MET A 168 -10.50 -4.07 -0.31
CA MET A 168 -10.86 -5.50 -0.20
C MET A 168 -11.70 -5.97 -1.37
N VAL A 169 -12.71 -5.19 -1.81
CA VAL A 169 -13.52 -5.52 -2.99
C VAL A 169 -12.63 -5.60 -4.24
N ILE A 170 -11.73 -4.62 -4.43
CA ILE A 170 -10.76 -4.66 -5.54
C ILE A 170 -9.89 -5.93 -5.45
N ALA A 171 -9.35 -6.26 -4.27
CA ALA A 171 -8.50 -7.44 -4.10
C ALA A 171 -9.23 -8.76 -4.38
N ILE A 172 -10.49 -8.88 -3.96
CA ILE A 172 -11.32 -10.07 -4.20
C ILE A 172 -11.62 -10.22 -5.71
N THR A 173 -11.88 -9.11 -6.39
CA THR A 173 -12.24 -9.13 -7.81
C THR A 173 -11.03 -9.13 -8.76
N TYR A 174 -9.85 -8.85 -8.26
CA TYR A 174 -8.64 -8.67 -9.07
C TYR A 174 -8.33 -9.90 -9.94
N ASP A 175 -8.27 -11.07 -9.32
CA ASP A 175 -7.88 -12.31 -10.00
C ASP A 175 -9.07 -13.27 -10.20
N PHE A 176 -10.14 -13.17 -9.40
CA PHE A 176 -11.22 -14.17 -9.38
C PHE A 176 -12.48 -13.77 -10.14
N PHE A 177 -12.81 -12.49 -10.18
CA PHE A 177 -14.10 -12.02 -10.71
C PHE A 177 -13.90 -10.88 -11.70
N PRO A 178 -13.74 -11.20 -13.01
CA PRO A 178 -13.68 -10.16 -14.04
C PRO A 178 -15.00 -9.39 -14.06
N TRP A 179 -14.92 -8.08 -14.21
CA TRP A 179 -16.11 -7.24 -14.29
C TRP A 179 -16.81 -7.46 -15.63
N PRO A 180 -18.11 -7.79 -15.65
CA PRO A 180 -18.81 -8.18 -16.87
C PRO A 180 -19.04 -7.03 -17.87
N PHE A 181 -18.84 -5.79 -17.41
CA PHE A 181 -18.97 -4.56 -18.20
C PHE A 181 -17.62 -3.95 -18.59
N ASP A 182 -16.50 -4.64 -18.26
CA ASP A 182 -15.17 -4.15 -18.58
C ASP A 182 -14.79 -4.44 -20.03
N ASP A 183 -13.84 -3.69 -20.56
CA ASP A 183 -13.27 -3.94 -21.88
C ASP A 183 -12.22 -5.06 -21.85
N ALA A 184 -11.74 -5.44 -23.03
CA ALA A 184 -10.72 -6.49 -23.17
C ALA A 184 -9.41 -6.18 -22.44
N TYR A 185 -9.12 -4.90 -22.19
CA TYR A 185 -7.93 -4.43 -21.49
C TYR A 185 -8.17 -4.21 -20.00
N ARG A 186 -9.39 -4.46 -19.51
CA ARG A 186 -9.79 -4.22 -18.11
C ARG A 186 -9.60 -2.76 -17.67
N SER A 187 -9.82 -1.81 -18.57
CA SER A 187 -9.53 -0.39 -18.35
C SER A 187 -10.33 0.20 -17.19
N TYR A 188 -11.62 -0.17 -17.04
CA TYR A 188 -12.44 0.29 -15.92
C TYR A 188 -11.97 -0.28 -14.59
N PHE A 189 -11.63 -1.58 -14.58
CA PHE A 189 -11.11 -2.23 -13.37
C PHE A 189 -9.80 -1.61 -12.92
N TYR A 190 -8.82 -1.48 -13.83
CA TYR A 190 -7.53 -0.86 -13.47
C TYR A 190 -7.69 0.59 -13.07
N THR A 191 -8.57 1.36 -13.71
CA THR A 191 -8.89 2.72 -13.26
C THR A 191 -9.38 2.74 -11.82
N ALA A 192 -10.32 1.86 -11.47
CA ALA A 192 -10.84 1.76 -10.10
C ALA A 192 -9.77 1.30 -9.11
N ALA A 193 -8.93 0.33 -9.48
CA ALA A 193 -7.85 -0.18 -8.64
C ALA A 193 -6.80 0.90 -8.36
N LEU A 194 -6.29 1.57 -9.39
CA LEU A 194 -5.28 2.63 -9.27
C LEU A 194 -5.80 3.82 -8.45
N ALA A 195 -7.04 4.27 -8.71
CA ALA A 195 -7.68 5.33 -7.93
C ALA A 195 -7.84 4.92 -6.47
N THR A 196 -8.23 3.67 -6.20
CA THR A 196 -8.38 3.12 -4.85
C THR A 196 -7.04 3.09 -4.13
N TRP A 197 -5.99 2.55 -4.73
CA TRP A 197 -4.67 2.44 -4.11
C TRP A 197 -4.02 3.79 -3.87
N GLY A 198 -4.15 4.73 -4.82
CA GLY A 198 -3.69 6.10 -4.61
C GLY A 198 -4.42 6.78 -3.44
N THR A 199 -5.75 6.66 -3.40
CA THR A 199 -6.55 7.22 -2.30
C THR A 199 -6.27 6.52 -0.96
N GLN A 200 -6.04 5.21 -0.97
CA GLN A 200 -5.66 4.42 0.18
C GLN A 200 -4.31 4.89 0.76
N GLY A 201 -3.29 5.06 -0.07
CA GLY A 201 -1.99 5.60 0.36
C GLY A 201 -2.10 6.98 0.99
N PHE A 202 -2.88 7.87 0.39
CA PHE A 202 -3.15 9.20 0.93
C PHE A 202 -3.86 9.15 2.29
N ILE A 203 -4.94 8.38 2.40
CA ILE A 203 -5.74 8.27 3.62
C ILE A 203 -4.92 7.62 4.74
N TYR A 204 -4.13 6.59 4.44
CA TYR A 204 -3.27 5.94 5.43
C TYR A 204 -2.18 6.88 5.94
N PHE A 205 -1.59 7.70 5.07
CA PHE A 205 -0.68 8.74 5.52
C PHE A 205 -1.35 9.73 6.48
N LYS A 206 -2.58 10.16 6.20
CA LYS A 206 -3.34 11.08 7.07
C LYS A 206 -3.69 10.45 8.42
N GLY A 207 -4.14 9.19 8.42
CA GLY A 207 -4.39 8.42 9.63
C GLY A 207 -3.11 8.21 10.46
N TYR A 208 -2.01 7.86 9.79
CA TYR A 208 -0.71 7.71 10.41
C TYR A 208 -0.27 9.02 11.09
N LYS A 209 -0.31 10.14 10.34
CA LYS A 209 0.07 11.45 10.87
C LYS A 209 -0.78 11.85 12.08
N ALA A 210 -2.09 11.64 12.04
CA ALA A 210 -2.99 11.95 13.14
C ALA A 210 -2.63 11.17 14.42
N LEU A 211 -2.32 9.88 14.27
CA LEU A 211 -1.90 9.04 15.40
C LEU A 211 -0.48 9.40 15.89
N TYR A 212 0.43 9.74 14.98
CA TYR A 212 1.76 10.19 15.29
C TYR A 212 1.74 11.50 16.12
N ASP A 213 0.95 12.49 15.68
CA ASP A 213 0.79 13.77 16.38
C ASP A 213 0.12 13.57 17.76
N HIS A 214 -0.82 12.63 17.87
CA HIS A 214 -1.42 12.25 19.14
C HIS A 214 -0.38 11.67 20.11
N ASN A 215 0.43 10.72 19.65
CA ASN A 215 1.48 10.11 20.45
C ASN A 215 2.50 11.15 20.95
N ALA A 216 2.91 12.07 20.08
CA ALA A 216 3.84 13.13 20.45
C ALA A 216 3.27 14.05 21.55
N ARG A 217 1.97 14.38 21.49
CA ARG A 217 1.30 15.17 22.54
C ARG A 217 1.24 14.43 23.88
N VAL A 218 0.93 13.14 23.86
CA VAL A 218 0.90 12.30 25.07
C VAL A 218 2.28 12.24 25.72
N ASP A 219 3.33 12.09 24.92
CA ASP A 219 4.70 12.02 25.42
C ASP A 219 5.15 13.36 26.01
N ALA A 220 4.82 14.47 25.37
CA ALA A 220 5.11 15.82 25.89
C ALA A 220 4.39 16.11 27.23
N ALA A 221 3.11 15.73 27.35
CA ALA A 221 2.37 15.89 28.60
C ALA A 221 2.95 15.03 29.73
N ALA A 222 3.36 13.80 29.44
CA ALA A 222 3.99 12.90 30.41
C ALA A 222 5.37 13.42 30.87
N ALA A 223 6.12 14.09 29.99
CA ALA A 223 7.40 14.71 30.33
C ALA A 223 7.20 15.95 31.24
N ALA A 224 6.21 16.79 30.95
CA ALA A 224 5.90 17.96 31.77
C ALA A 224 5.52 17.57 33.20
N ASN A 225 4.62 16.59 33.36
CA ASN A 225 4.20 16.13 34.69
C ASN A 225 5.35 15.55 35.54
N LYS A 226 6.38 14.97 34.91
CA LYS A 226 7.57 14.47 35.64
C LYS A 226 8.47 15.59 36.17
N GLN A 227 8.42 16.78 35.57
CA GLN A 227 9.22 17.92 36.02
C GLN A 227 8.53 18.70 37.15
N GLU A 228 7.22 18.54 37.32
CA GLU A 228 6.42 19.25 38.35
C GLU A 228 6.39 18.49 39.70
N VAL A 229 6.87 17.23 39.78
CA VAL A 229 6.94 16.49 41.05
C VAL A 229 8.34 16.67 41.64
N PRO A 230 8.54 17.57 42.63
CA PRO A 230 9.80 17.73 43.31
C PRO A 230 10.10 16.43 44.12
N SER A 231 11.31 15.96 44.08
CA SER A 231 11.85 14.84 44.89
C SER A 231 11.89 15.19 46.39
#